data_13286913587e9712172f7029374b91cf
#
_entry.id   13286913587e9712172f7029374b91cf
#
_cell.length_a   1.000
_cell.length_b   1.000
_cell.length_c   1.000
_cell.angle_alpha   90.00
_cell.angle_beta   90.00
_cell.angle_gamma   90.00
#
_symmetry.space_group_name_H-M   'P 1'
#
loop_
_entity.id
_entity.type
_entity.pdbx_description
1 polymer ?
#
loop_
_entity_poly.entity_id
_entity_poly.type
_entity_poly.pdbx_seq_one_letter_code
_entity_poly.pdbx_strand_id
1 'polypeptide(L)'
;MTSQQPPYRPQNVRFFDQLSLAAVQSAVSVSRHFLRLTLSKWQAAFIEDDALLIASELVTNAITATGILTENPTWGELEKLNLVQVRLVGLQDSVVIEVWDVSDEAPSLRHVEDDAEGGRGLLLVQQLAKRWGSYRTAGGKVVWAELAVRPPKPTPLPQREKSARPTIKTSVLPDVGFLRRVLVGLELAL
;
A
#
# COMPACT_ATOMS: atom_id res chain seq x y z
N MET A 1 -4.48 23.16 2.15
CA MET A 1 -5.53 23.82 1.33
C MET A 1 -6.82 23.02 1.46
N THR A 2 -7.86 23.62 2.01
CA THR A 2 -9.18 22.95 2.16
C THR A 2 -9.97 23.21 0.88
N SER A 3 -10.23 22.17 0.12
CA SER A 3 -11.12 22.23 -1.06
C SER A 3 -12.54 21.89 -0.62
N GLN A 4 -13.56 22.47 -1.27
CA GLN A 4 -14.96 22.11 -1.00
C GLN A 4 -15.44 20.90 -1.78
N GLN A 5 -14.59 20.27 -2.59
CA GLN A 5 -14.94 19.18 -3.50
C GLN A 5 -13.85 18.11 -3.55
N PRO A 6 -14.21 16.86 -3.93
CA PRO A 6 -13.25 15.81 -4.22
C PRO A 6 -12.18 16.25 -5.24
N PRO A 7 -10.96 15.71 -5.18
CA PRO A 7 -9.87 16.07 -6.09
C PRO A 7 -10.05 15.55 -7.52
N TYR A 8 -11.13 14.86 -7.80
CA TYR A 8 -11.41 14.22 -9.09
C TYR A 8 -12.86 14.52 -9.54
N ARG A 9 -13.10 14.36 -10.83
CA ARG A 9 -14.44 14.42 -11.41
C ARG A 9 -15.02 12.99 -11.54
N PRO A 10 -16.32 12.75 -11.30
CA PRO A 10 -16.91 11.42 -11.36
C PRO A 10 -16.64 10.68 -12.68
N GLN A 11 -16.63 11.38 -13.80
CA GLN A 11 -16.37 10.82 -15.13
C GLN A 11 -14.93 10.28 -15.31
N ASN A 12 -14.00 10.67 -14.45
CA ASN A 12 -12.61 10.23 -14.51
C ASN A 12 -12.35 8.98 -13.65
N VAL A 13 -13.36 8.54 -12.88
CA VAL A 13 -13.24 7.37 -12.01
C VAL A 13 -13.31 6.10 -12.86
N ARG A 14 -12.30 5.24 -12.75
CA ARG A 14 -12.21 3.93 -13.41
C ARG A 14 -12.51 2.78 -12.47
N PHE A 15 -12.05 2.92 -11.24
CA PHE A 15 -12.21 1.92 -10.19
C PHE A 15 -12.66 2.61 -8.91
N PHE A 16 -13.47 1.92 -8.13
CA PHE A 16 -13.97 2.41 -6.87
C PHE A 16 -14.19 1.24 -5.92
N ASP A 17 -13.61 1.32 -4.74
CA ASP A 17 -13.87 0.40 -3.63
C ASP A 17 -13.93 1.20 -2.32
N GLN A 18 -14.79 0.77 -1.39
CA GLN A 18 -14.92 1.44 -0.09
C GLN A 18 -15.16 0.44 1.03
N LEU A 19 -14.77 0.82 2.24
CA LEU A 19 -14.95 0.07 3.46
C LEU A 19 -15.34 1.00 4.60
N SER A 20 -16.40 0.68 5.33
CA SER A 20 -16.80 1.37 6.56
C SER A 20 -16.34 0.57 7.77
N LEU A 21 -15.71 1.22 8.73
CA LEU A 21 -15.11 0.61 9.91
C LEU A 21 -15.58 1.33 11.16
N ALA A 22 -15.67 0.61 12.27
CA ALA A 22 -15.78 1.23 13.58
C ALA A 22 -14.51 2.06 13.86
N ALA A 23 -14.67 3.25 14.44
CA ALA A 23 -13.55 4.13 14.77
C ALA A 23 -12.81 3.65 16.03
N VAL A 24 -12.10 2.53 15.91
CA VAL A 24 -11.29 1.90 16.93
C VAL A 24 -9.88 1.60 16.40
N GLN A 25 -8.90 1.37 17.27
CA GLN A 25 -7.51 1.18 16.88
C GLN A 25 -7.31 0.07 15.82
N SER A 26 -8.06 -1.03 15.91
CA SER A 26 -7.98 -2.13 14.95
C SER A 26 -8.38 -1.74 13.53
N ALA A 27 -9.10 -0.63 13.33
CA ALA A 27 -9.47 -0.15 11.99
C ALA A 27 -8.24 0.18 11.13
N VAL A 28 -7.10 0.55 11.73
CA VAL A 28 -5.85 0.80 11.00
C VAL A 28 -5.37 -0.48 10.33
N SER A 29 -5.32 -1.60 11.06
CA SER A 29 -4.86 -2.89 10.50
C SER A 29 -5.84 -3.43 9.44
N VAL A 30 -7.15 -3.28 9.67
CA VAL A 30 -8.19 -3.70 8.73
C VAL A 30 -8.13 -2.86 7.45
N SER A 31 -7.96 -1.54 7.55
CA SER A 31 -7.81 -0.67 6.39
C SER A 31 -6.59 -1.05 5.54
N ARG A 32 -5.46 -1.40 6.16
CA ARG A 32 -4.26 -1.90 5.46
C ARG A 32 -4.54 -3.16 4.64
N HIS A 33 -5.28 -4.11 5.21
CA HIS A 33 -5.68 -5.33 4.49
C HIS A 33 -6.61 -5.02 3.32
N PHE A 34 -7.58 -4.15 3.54
CA PHE A 34 -8.48 -3.68 2.48
C PHE A 34 -7.70 -3.04 1.32
N LEU A 35 -6.73 -2.15 1.59
CA LEU A 35 -5.90 -1.54 0.57
C LEU A 35 -5.10 -2.57 -0.22
N ARG A 36 -4.45 -3.53 0.46
CA ARG A 36 -3.69 -4.59 -0.20
C ARG A 36 -4.53 -5.37 -1.20
N LEU A 37 -5.70 -5.83 -0.75
CA LEU A 37 -6.61 -6.60 -1.61
C LEU A 37 -7.09 -5.77 -2.80
N THR A 38 -7.45 -4.50 -2.56
CA THR A 38 -7.94 -3.60 -3.60
C THR A 38 -6.85 -3.27 -4.62
N LEU A 39 -5.64 -2.90 -4.16
CA LEU A 39 -4.52 -2.58 -5.05
C LEU A 39 -4.07 -3.81 -5.86
N SER A 40 -4.07 -4.99 -5.26
CA SER A 40 -3.81 -6.26 -5.96
C SER A 40 -4.86 -6.51 -7.06
N LYS A 41 -6.15 -6.37 -6.74
CA LYS A 41 -7.26 -6.48 -7.69
C LYS A 41 -7.13 -5.50 -8.87
N TRP A 42 -6.65 -4.28 -8.60
CA TRP A 42 -6.45 -3.22 -9.61
C TRP A 42 -5.10 -3.31 -10.32
N GLN A 43 -4.28 -4.33 -10.03
CA GLN A 43 -2.91 -4.50 -10.55
C GLN A 43 -1.99 -3.31 -10.24
N ALA A 44 -2.22 -2.65 -9.12
CA ALA A 44 -1.49 -1.49 -8.64
C ALA A 44 -0.63 -1.78 -7.40
N ALA A 45 -0.25 -3.04 -7.16
CA ALA A 45 0.54 -3.45 -6.00
C ALA A 45 1.91 -2.73 -5.87
N PHE A 46 2.42 -2.17 -6.96
CA PHE A 46 3.70 -1.44 -6.96
C PHE A 46 3.66 -0.09 -6.23
N ILE A 47 2.49 0.41 -5.84
CA ILE A 47 2.33 1.58 -4.95
C ILE A 47 1.89 1.18 -3.54
N GLU A 48 1.89 -0.12 -3.19
CA GLU A 48 1.32 -0.64 -1.95
C GLU A 48 1.97 -0.02 -0.72
N ASP A 49 3.29 0.03 -0.65
CA ASP A 49 4.01 0.51 0.53
C ASP A 49 3.64 1.96 0.86
N ASP A 50 3.69 2.86 -0.12
CA ASP A 50 3.31 4.26 0.05
C ASP A 50 1.82 4.40 0.40
N ALA A 51 0.96 3.64 -0.27
CA ALA A 51 -0.49 3.65 -0.02
C ALA A 51 -0.83 3.20 1.41
N LEU A 52 -0.16 2.14 1.91
CA LEU A 52 -0.37 1.64 3.27
C LEU A 52 0.10 2.62 4.33
N LEU A 53 1.21 3.31 4.11
CA LEU A 53 1.70 4.36 5.01
C LEU A 53 0.69 5.51 5.06
N ILE A 54 0.29 6.06 3.92
CA ILE A 54 -0.69 7.14 3.84
C ILE A 54 -2.01 6.74 4.50
N ALA A 55 -2.57 5.57 4.18
CA ALA A 55 -3.82 5.13 4.76
C ALA A 55 -3.72 4.96 6.29
N SER A 56 -2.60 4.43 6.80
CA SER A 56 -2.38 4.29 8.23
C SER A 56 -2.44 5.64 8.93
N GLU A 57 -1.78 6.67 8.40
CA GLU A 57 -1.77 8.01 8.96
C GLU A 57 -3.14 8.68 8.90
N LEU A 58 -3.84 8.59 7.75
CA LEU A 58 -5.16 9.18 7.61
C LEU A 58 -6.20 8.52 8.52
N VAL A 59 -6.19 7.19 8.64
CA VAL A 59 -7.11 6.43 9.50
C VAL A 59 -6.77 6.68 10.97
N THR A 60 -5.50 6.69 11.36
CA THR A 60 -5.08 7.03 12.73
C THR A 60 -5.56 8.43 13.12
N ASN A 61 -5.42 9.42 12.25
CA ASN A 61 -5.89 10.77 12.51
C ASN A 61 -7.42 10.81 12.68
N ALA A 62 -8.17 10.09 11.85
CA ALA A 62 -9.62 9.99 11.95
C ALA A 62 -10.06 9.35 13.28
N ILE A 63 -9.41 8.25 13.69
CA ILE A 63 -9.68 7.57 14.97
C ILE A 63 -9.32 8.45 16.16
N THR A 64 -8.19 9.14 16.11
CA THR A 64 -7.77 10.07 17.17
C THR A 64 -8.77 11.21 17.35
N ALA A 65 -9.36 11.69 16.25
CA ALA A 65 -10.35 12.78 16.29
C ALA A 65 -11.73 12.35 16.78
N THR A 66 -12.16 11.12 16.50
CA THR A 66 -13.58 10.72 16.64
C THR A 66 -13.80 9.32 17.21
N GLY A 67 -12.72 8.55 17.44
CA GLY A 67 -12.78 7.15 17.81
C GLY A 67 -12.68 6.87 19.30
N ILE A 68 -12.77 5.60 19.63
CA ILE A 68 -12.53 5.06 20.95
C ILE A 68 -11.09 4.53 20.99
N LEU A 69 -10.27 5.13 21.87
CA LEU A 69 -8.85 4.79 22.03
C LEU A 69 -8.59 3.79 23.16
N THR A 70 -9.59 3.51 24.00
CA THR A 70 -9.51 2.55 25.10
C THR A 70 -9.49 1.11 24.57
N GLU A 71 -8.58 0.26 25.09
CA GLU A 71 -8.49 -1.15 24.69
C GLU A 71 -9.74 -1.97 25.11
N ASN A 72 -10.36 -1.57 26.22
CA ASN A 72 -11.55 -2.23 26.76
C ASN A 72 -12.67 -1.20 26.96
N PRO A 73 -13.38 -0.83 25.89
CA PRO A 73 -14.44 0.17 25.97
C PRO A 73 -15.63 -0.34 26.78
N THR A 74 -16.23 0.54 27.55
CA THR A 74 -17.49 0.30 28.27
C THR A 74 -18.67 0.26 27.28
N TRP A 75 -19.80 -0.33 27.69
CA TRP A 75 -21.03 -0.32 26.88
C TRP A 75 -21.48 1.09 26.51
N GLY A 76 -21.35 2.07 27.42
CA GLY A 76 -21.71 3.46 27.15
C GLY A 76 -20.80 4.16 26.14
N GLU A 77 -19.54 3.73 26.00
CA GLU A 77 -18.63 4.18 24.95
C GLU A 77 -18.99 3.53 23.61
N LEU A 78 -19.34 2.24 23.62
CA LEU A 78 -19.75 1.51 22.42
C LEU A 78 -21.05 2.06 21.80
N GLU A 79 -21.98 2.55 22.62
CA GLU A 79 -23.20 3.22 22.13
C GLU A 79 -22.90 4.53 21.36
N LYS A 80 -21.75 5.15 21.61
CA LYS A 80 -21.29 6.39 20.94
C LYS A 80 -20.27 6.12 19.85
N LEU A 81 -20.14 4.87 19.43
CA LEU A 81 -19.15 4.45 18.45
C LEU A 81 -19.39 5.13 17.09
N ASN A 82 -18.43 5.91 16.66
CA ASN A 82 -18.44 6.52 15.34
C ASN A 82 -17.91 5.56 14.27
N LEU A 83 -18.16 5.90 13.02
CA LEU A 83 -17.62 5.20 11.86
C LEU A 83 -16.52 6.02 11.21
N VAL A 84 -15.55 5.33 10.63
CA VAL A 84 -14.58 5.85 9.69
C VAL A 84 -14.81 5.13 8.37
N GLN A 85 -14.84 5.87 7.26
CA GLN A 85 -14.98 5.28 5.93
C GLN A 85 -13.69 5.48 5.13
N VAL A 86 -13.14 4.39 4.63
CA VAL A 86 -11.97 4.39 3.75
C VAL A 86 -12.42 4.11 2.33
N ARG A 87 -12.03 4.97 1.38
CA ARG A 87 -12.33 4.82 -0.04
C ARG A 87 -11.06 4.86 -0.86
N LEU A 88 -11.01 4.00 -1.86
CA LEU A 88 -10.01 4.04 -2.91
C LEU A 88 -10.69 4.41 -4.22
N VAL A 89 -10.13 5.37 -4.92
CA VAL A 89 -10.63 5.83 -6.22
C VAL A 89 -9.50 5.73 -7.23
N GLY A 90 -9.63 4.79 -8.15
CA GLY A 90 -8.69 4.60 -9.25
C GLY A 90 -8.99 5.54 -10.42
N LEU A 91 -8.05 6.37 -10.78
CA LEU A 91 -8.07 7.24 -11.95
C LEU A 91 -7.17 6.66 -13.04
N GLN A 92 -6.97 7.38 -14.14
CA GLN A 92 -6.12 6.89 -15.23
C GLN A 92 -4.65 6.70 -14.82
N ASP A 93 -4.08 7.69 -14.11
CA ASP A 93 -2.66 7.77 -13.80
C ASP A 93 -2.39 7.96 -12.30
N SER A 94 -3.43 7.76 -11.46
CA SER A 94 -3.33 7.93 -10.02
C SER A 94 -4.39 7.14 -9.27
N VAL A 95 -4.12 6.91 -7.98
CA VAL A 95 -5.08 6.40 -7.00
C VAL A 95 -5.28 7.46 -5.93
N VAL A 96 -6.54 7.74 -5.58
CA VAL A 96 -6.88 8.61 -4.46
C VAL A 96 -7.33 7.74 -3.29
N ILE A 97 -6.72 7.96 -2.14
CA ILE A 97 -7.12 7.39 -0.86
C ILE A 97 -7.89 8.48 -0.13
N GLU A 98 -9.12 8.19 0.28
CA GLU A 98 -9.97 9.10 1.03
C GLU A 98 -10.37 8.44 2.35
N VAL A 99 -10.30 9.22 3.43
CA VAL A 99 -10.78 8.81 4.75
C VAL A 99 -11.78 9.84 5.24
N TRP A 100 -13.02 9.40 5.46
CA TRP A 100 -14.09 10.19 6.04
C TRP A 100 -14.21 9.90 7.54
N ASP A 101 -14.46 10.94 8.32
CA ASP A 101 -14.82 10.88 9.73
C ASP A 101 -15.86 11.96 10.08
N VAL A 102 -16.52 11.83 11.23
CA VAL A 102 -17.58 12.73 11.69
C VAL A 102 -17.08 14.08 12.24
N SER A 103 -15.77 14.29 12.35
CA SER A 103 -15.20 15.52 12.90
C SER A 103 -15.31 16.70 11.92
N ASP A 104 -15.65 17.83 12.43
CA ASP A 104 -15.66 19.09 11.66
C ASP A 104 -14.32 19.82 11.68
N GLU A 105 -13.34 19.34 12.46
CA GLU A 105 -12.03 19.96 12.57
C GLU A 105 -11.18 19.70 11.33
N ALA A 106 -10.64 20.75 10.75
CA ALA A 106 -9.71 20.61 9.62
C ALA A 106 -8.43 19.88 10.08
N PRO A 107 -7.84 19.01 9.22
CA PRO A 107 -6.56 18.40 9.52
C PRO A 107 -5.49 19.49 9.65
N SER A 108 -4.79 19.53 10.78
CA SER A 108 -3.72 20.48 11.05
C SER A 108 -2.35 19.84 10.92
N LEU A 109 -1.46 20.47 10.14
CA LEU A 109 -0.03 20.17 10.20
C LEU A 109 0.50 20.71 11.52
N ARG A 110 0.77 19.87 12.50
CA ARG A 110 1.47 20.31 13.71
C ARG A 110 2.95 20.49 13.35
N HIS A 111 3.50 21.65 13.68
CA HIS A 111 4.94 21.90 13.56
C HIS A 111 5.70 21.08 14.60
N VAL A 112 6.90 20.64 14.23
CA VAL A 112 7.76 19.66 14.93
C VAL A 112 8.38 20.24 16.24
N GLU A 113 7.91 21.35 16.78
CA GLU A 113 8.48 21.96 17.99
C GLU A 113 8.00 21.34 19.30
N ASP A 114 6.97 20.50 19.26
CA ASP A 114 6.53 19.75 20.44
C ASP A 114 7.03 18.30 20.36
N ASP A 115 7.79 17.88 21.35
CA ASP A 115 8.35 16.52 21.58
C ASP A 115 7.30 15.38 21.68
N ALA A 116 6.10 15.58 21.20
CA ALA A 116 5.05 14.58 21.14
C ALA A 116 5.16 13.75 19.86
N GLU A 117 5.14 12.42 19.98
CA GLU A 117 5.15 11.44 18.90
C GLU A 117 3.99 11.59 17.88
N GLY A 118 3.03 12.49 18.15
CA GLY A 118 1.88 12.80 17.30
C GLY A 118 2.08 14.10 16.50
N GLY A 119 2.02 14.02 15.16
CA GLY A 119 2.07 15.20 14.28
C GLY A 119 2.89 15.01 13.01
N ARG A 120 3.68 13.96 12.92
CA ARG A 120 4.51 13.66 11.74
C ARG A 120 3.72 13.02 10.59
N GLY A 121 2.54 12.48 10.86
CA GLY A 121 1.77 11.69 9.89
C GLY A 121 1.38 12.47 8.65
N LEU A 122 0.86 13.70 8.78
CA LEU A 122 0.52 14.53 7.63
C LEU A 122 1.74 15.06 6.87
N LEU A 123 2.91 15.19 7.52
CA LEU A 123 4.17 15.48 6.83
C LEU A 123 4.58 14.28 5.95
N LEU A 124 4.43 13.07 6.45
CA LEU A 124 4.66 11.85 5.66
C LEU A 124 3.72 11.78 4.47
N VAL A 125 2.42 12.04 4.67
CA VAL A 125 1.44 12.11 3.59
C VAL A 125 1.85 13.15 2.55
N GLN A 126 2.31 14.34 2.98
CA GLN A 126 2.77 15.40 2.07
C GLN A 126 3.99 14.99 1.24
N GLN A 127 4.89 14.18 1.80
CA GLN A 127 6.09 13.70 1.09
C GLN A 127 5.79 12.61 0.07
N LEU A 128 4.87 11.71 0.39
CA LEU A 128 4.54 10.54 -0.44
C LEU A 128 3.48 10.84 -1.50
N ALA A 129 2.52 11.71 -1.19
CA ALA A 129 1.42 12.03 -2.10
C ALA A 129 1.84 13.05 -3.16
N LYS A 130 1.35 12.87 -4.38
CA LYS A 130 1.42 13.88 -5.44
C LYS A 130 0.74 15.19 -5.01
N ARG A 131 -0.38 15.05 -4.30
CA ARG A 131 -1.13 16.12 -3.64
C ARG A 131 -2.05 15.52 -2.60
N TRP A 132 -2.42 16.30 -1.60
CA TRP A 132 -3.35 15.91 -0.56
C TRP A 132 -4.19 17.11 -0.13
N GLY A 133 -5.25 16.86 0.61
CA GLY A 133 -6.11 17.92 1.13
C GLY A 133 -7.30 17.36 1.91
N SER A 134 -8.26 18.23 2.17
CA SER A 134 -9.51 17.85 2.82
C SER A 134 -10.68 18.64 2.27
N TYR A 135 -11.88 18.06 2.38
CA TYR A 135 -13.12 18.75 2.10
C TYR A 135 -14.20 18.36 3.12
N ARG A 136 -15.15 19.27 3.33
CA ARG A 136 -16.29 19.04 4.24
C ARG A 136 -17.42 18.32 3.52
N THR A 137 -18.15 17.53 4.30
CA THR A 137 -19.40 16.85 3.88
C THR A 137 -20.53 17.24 4.84
N ALA A 138 -21.75 16.83 4.55
CA ALA A 138 -22.91 17.14 5.40
C ALA A 138 -22.85 16.54 6.81
N GLY A 139 -21.95 15.59 7.08
CA GLY A 139 -21.86 14.93 8.39
C GLY A 139 -20.43 14.72 8.88
N GLY A 140 -19.47 15.53 8.43
CA GLY A 140 -18.07 15.41 8.81
C GLY A 140 -17.13 15.91 7.72
N LYS A 141 -15.93 15.34 7.66
CA LYS A 141 -14.91 15.72 6.68
C LYS A 141 -14.35 14.48 5.96
N VAL A 142 -13.75 14.74 4.82
CA VAL A 142 -12.88 13.78 4.12
C VAL A 142 -11.48 14.36 4.08
N VAL A 143 -10.49 13.56 4.48
CA VAL A 143 -9.07 13.82 4.21
C VAL A 143 -8.63 12.86 3.11
N TRP A 144 -7.93 13.37 2.12
CA TRP A 144 -7.55 12.59 0.95
C TRP A 144 -6.10 12.80 0.54
N ALA A 145 -5.53 11.79 -0.11
CA ALA A 145 -4.22 11.85 -0.73
C ALA A 145 -4.24 11.15 -2.09
N GLU A 146 -3.61 11.76 -3.09
CA GLU A 146 -3.47 11.23 -4.45
C GLU A 146 -2.05 10.72 -4.65
N LEU A 147 -1.92 9.44 -5.00
CA LEU A 147 -0.68 8.77 -5.40
C LEU A 147 -0.61 8.63 -6.91
N ALA A 148 0.54 8.92 -7.49
CA ALA A 148 0.77 8.69 -8.91
C ALA A 148 0.98 7.18 -9.17
N VAL A 149 0.21 6.61 -10.07
CA VAL A 149 0.39 5.24 -10.56
C VAL A 149 1.36 5.28 -11.73
N ARG A 150 2.65 5.09 -11.43
CA ARG A 150 3.68 4.94 -12.45
C ARG A 150 4.16 3.49 -12.41
N PRO A 151 3.85 2.67 -13.42
CA PRO A 151 4.42 1.33 -13.47
C PRO A 151 5.95 1.44 -13.42
N PRO A 152 6.63 0.55 -12.70
CA PRO A 152 8.08 0.55 -12.67
C PRO A 152 8.59 0.50 -14.11
N LYS A 153 9.53 1.39 -14.46
CA LYS A 153 10.19 1.32 -15.76
C LYS A 153 10.79 -0.09 -15.86
N PRO A 154 10.53 -0.82 -16.97
CA PRO A 154 11.14 -2.13 -17.14
C PRO A 154 12.66 -1.93 -17.04
N THR A 155 13.24 -2.43 -15.96
CA THR A 155 14.70 -2.49 -15.84
C THR A 155 15.16 -3.39 -17.00
N PRO A 156 15.97 -2.91 -17.95
CA PRO A 156 16.47 -3.79 -19.00
C PRO A 156 17.18 -4.93 -18.29
N LEU A 157 16.73 -6.16 -18.56
CA LEU A 157 17.40 -7.35 -18.05
C LEU A 157 18.89 -7.22 -18.41
N PRO A 158 19.82 -7.48 -17.48
CA PRO A 158 21.23 -7.47 -17.79
C PRO A 158 21.42 -8.39 -18.98
N GLN A 159 21.86 -7.82 -20.12
CA GLN A 159 22.18 -8.61 -21.28
C GLN A 159 23.28 -9.56 -20.84
N ARG A 160 22.95 -10.85 -20.83
CA ARG A 160 23.94 -11.91 -20.60
C ARG A 160 24.97 -11.73 -21.70
N GLU A 161 26.12 -11.15 -21.38
CA GLU A 161 27.25 -11.19 -22.28
C GLU A 161 27.40 -12.64 -22.71
N LYS A 162 27.29 -12.90 -24.03
CA LYS A 162 27.57 -14.20 -24.57
C LYS A 162 29.03 -14.46 -24.21
N SER A 163 29.23 -15.07 -23.04
CA SER A 163 30.53 -15.65 -22.71
C SER A 163 30.94 -16.49 -23.92
N ALA A 164 32.06 -16.14 -24.55
CA ALA A 164 32.57 -16.86 -25.68
C ALA A 164 32.56 -18.34 -25.25
N ARG A 165 31.82 -19.17 -25.99
CA ARG A 165 31.81 -20.59 -25.75
C ARG A 165 33.26 -21.00 -25.65
N PRO A 166 33.72 -21.62 -24.52
CA PRO A 166 35.02 -22.19 -24.51
C PRO A 166 35.06 -23.20 -25.68
N THR A 167 35.94 -22.97 -26.62
CA THR A 167 36.17 -23.92 -27.70
C THR A 167 36.71 -25.17 -27.02
N ILE A 168 35.83 -26.14 -26.74
CA ILE A 168 36.25 -27.47 -26.29
C ILE A 168 36.97 -28.08 -27.47
N LYS A 169 38.26 -27.84 -27.49
CA LYS A 169 39.16 -28.61 -28.36
C LYS A 169 39.22 -30.00 -27.74
N THR A 170 38.89 -30.98 -28.56
CA THR A 170 39.09 -32.40 -28.37
C THR A 170 37.96 -33.12 -27.67
N SER A 171 37.16 -33.83 -28.44
CA SER A 171 36.45 -34.99 -27.95
C SER A 171 37.48 -36.02 -27.48
N VAL A 172 37.78 -35.99 -26.22
CA VAL A 172 38.42 -37.16 -25.58
C VAL A 172 37.32 -38.22 -25.57
N LEU A 173 37.39 -39.18 -26.49
CA LEU A 173 36.58 -40.37 -26.41
C LEU A 173 36.86 -40.99 -25.05
N PRO A 174 35.86 -41.29 -24.25
CA PRO A 174 36.07 -41.90 -22.94
C PRO A 174 36.82 -43.21 -23.15
N ASP A 175 37.91 -43.39 -22.42
CA ASP A 175 38.68 -44.60 -22.44
C ASP A 175 37.79 -45.82 -22.17
N VAL A 176 37.93 -46.87 -23.01
CA VAL A 176 37.13 -48.09 -22.92
C VAL A 176 37.25 -48.69 -21.50
N GLY A 177 38.38 -48.53 -20.82
CA GLY A 177 38.58 -48.93 -19.43
C GLY A 177 37.69 -48.14 -18.43
N PHE A 178 37.46 -46.88 -18.69
CA PHE A 178 36.53 -46.06 -17.88
C PHE A 178 35.07 -46.53 -18.06
N LEU A 179 34.64 -46.77 -19.29
CA LEU A 179 33.30 -47.27 -19.58
C LEU A 179 33.05 -48.66 -18.96
N ARG A 180 34.05 -49.57 -18.99
CA ARG A 180 33.93 -50.87 -18.31
C ARG A 180 33.79 -50.74 -16.81
N ARG A 181 34.52 -49.84 -16.15
CA ARG A 181 34.40 -49.63 -14.70
C ARG A 181 33.02 -49.07 -14.31
N VAL A 182 32.45 -48.19 -15.12
CA VAL A 182 31.09 -47.65 -14.89
C VAL A 182 30.04 -48.76 -15.05
N LEU A 183 30.17 -49.61 -16.05
CA LEU A 183 29.24 -50.75 -16.27
C LEU A 183 29.28 -51.75 -15.11
N VAL A 184 30.48 -52.16 -14.66
CA VAL A 184 30.62 -53.06 -13.51
C VAL A 184 30.08 -52.43 -12.21
N GLY A 185 30.24 -51.13 -12.03
CA GLY A 185 29.67 -50.42 -10.87
C GLY A 185 28.15 -50.37 -10.87
N LEU A 186 27.52 -50.36 -12.03
CA LEU A 186 26.07 -50.43 -12.18
C LEU A 186 25.48 -51.83 -11.98
N GLU A 187 26.20 -52.88 -12.36
CA GLU A 187 25.77 -54.27 -12.14
C GLU A 187 25.88 -54.73 -10.67
N LEU A 188 26.71 -54.07 -9.87
CA LEU A 188 26.84 -54.33 -8.42
C LEU A 188 25.86 -53.53 -7.56
N ALA A 189 25.09 -52.64 -8.16
CA ALA A 189 24.13 -51.75 -7.46
C ALA A 189 22.65 -52.19 -7.68
N LEU A 190 22.41 -53.28 -8.36
CA LEU A 190 21.11 -53.94 -8.56
C LEU A 190 21.06 -55.24 -7.74
#